data_bb65de70447f2877e8c670813ead2d87
#
_entry.id   bb65de70447f2877e8c670813ead2d87
#
_cell.length_a   1.000
_cell.length_b   1.000
_cell.length_c   1.000
_cell.angle_alpha   90.00
_cell.angle_beta   90.00
_cell.angle_gamma   90.00
#
_symmetry.space_group_name_H-M   'P 1'
#
loop_
_entity.id
_entity.type
_entity.pdbx_description
1 polymer ?
#
loop_
_entity_poly.entity_id
_entity_poly.type
_entity_poly.pdbx_seq_one_letter_code
_entity_poly.pdbx_strand_id
1 'polypeptide(L)'
;MKRMTALAAAGLISLSACGFQLDRTERHEARTFPLSGTALTIKAGLGGLRVVPGDASGVKVERWLQGVAKNPGRSRWELAGGTLALGTDCTVVFDTCAARYTVHLPPGVDLVVEGGDERVTLSGLADDVSVSTTGGDIVAEGLSGALRLRTHEGAIKSRATRSADVRARSREGHITVGFAAPPGKVDTQSRSGGVAVAVPEGEYGITAVSRNGRSRTELKDAGRSSARTIVARSEDGDVRVART
;
A
#
# COMPACT_ATOMS: atom_id res chain seq x y z
N MET A 1 -86.26 -21.32 11.24
CA MET A 1 -85.10 -21.31 10.32
C MET A 1 -84.15 -20.24 10.78
N LYS A 2 -83.12 -20.62 11.59
CA LYS A 2 -82.08 -19.70 12.14
C LYS A 2 -80.82 -19.99 11.37
N ARG A 3 -80.33 -18.99 10.62
CA ARG A 3 -79.02 -19.05 9.95
C ARG A 3 -77.91 -18.64 10.93
N MET A 4 -77.00 -19.57 11.21
CA MET A 4 -75.76 -19.28 11.96
C MET A 4 -74.72 -18.83 10.96
N THR A 5 -74.20 -17.63 11.14
CA THR A 5 -73.04 -17.06 10.45
C THR A 5 -71.80 -17.32 11.26
N ALA A 6 -70.86 -18.12 10.72
CA ALA A 6 -69.54 -18.33 11.34
C ALA A 6 -68.58 -17.24 10.88
N LEU A 7 -68.03 -16.46 11.81
CA LEU A 7 -66.89 -15.57 11.57
C LEU A 7 -65.59 -16.37 11.66
N ALA A 8 -64.85 -16.41 10.59
CA ALA A 8 -63.47 -16.91 10.59
C ALA A 8 -62.51 -15.72 10.86
N ALA A 9 -61.86 -15.74 12.01
CA ALA A 9 -60.78 -14.80 12.34
C ALA A 9 -59.48 -15.28 11.71
N ALA A 10 -58.98 -14.61 10.68
CA ALA A 10 -57.67 -14.82 10.12
C ALA A 10 -56.62 -14.07 10.95
N GLY A 11 -55.85 -14.80 11.74
CA GLY A 11 -54.71 -14.26 12.47
C GLY A 11 -53.50 -14.00 11.54
N LEU A 12 -53.17 -12.73 11.31
CA LEU A 12 -51.95 -12.30 10.67
C LEU A 12 -50.77 -12.49 11.64
N ILE A 13 -49.97 -13.53 11.41
CA ILE A 13 -48.66 -13.69 12.06
C ILE A 13 -47.65 -12.77 11.32
N SER A 14 -47.39 -11.61 11.91
CA SER A 14 -46.28 -10.74 11.46
C SER A 14 -44.96 -11.37 11.89
N LEU A 15 -44.27 -12.01 10.91
CA LEU A 15 -42.86 -12.36 11.09
C LEU A 15 -42.05 -11.05 11.12
N SER A 16 -41.67 -10.63 12.32
CA SER A 16 -40.64 -9.62 12.51
C SER A 16 -39.30 -10.23 12.11
N ALA A 17 -38.90 -10.01 10.86
CA ALA A 17 -37.53 -10.29 10.44
C ALA A 17 -36.63 -9.33 11.23
N CYS A 18 -35.90 -9.84 12.20
CA CYS A 18 -34.74 -9.15 12.79
C CYS A 18 -33.71 -8.96 11.67
N GLY A 19 -33.82 -7.87 10.93
CA GLY A 19 -32.81 -7.46 9.99
C GLY A 19 -31.57 -7.07 10.75
N PHE A 20 -30.51 -7.86 10.66
CA PHE A 20 -29.16 -7.44 11.02
C PHE A 20 -28.81 -6.24 10.15
N GLN A 21 -29.03 -5.02 10.64
CA GLN A 21 -28.53 -3.81 10.00
C GLN A 21 -27.03 -3.69 10.35
N LEU A 22 -26.17 -4.10 9.41
CA LEU A 22 -24.77 -3.80 9.48
C LEU A 22 -24.60 -2.27 9.44
N ASP A 23 -24.05 -1.70 10.50
CA ASP A 23 -23.75 -0.26 10.55
C ASP A 23 -22.64 0.05 9.54
N ARG A 24 -23.05 0.55 8.36
CA ARG A 24 -22.15 0.98 7.28
C ARG A 24 -21.78 2.45 7.35
N THR A 25 -22.21 3.17 8.40
CA THR A 25 -21.85 4.57 8.57
C THR A 25 -20.35 4.71 8.83
N GLU A 26 -19.70 5.62 8.12
CA GLU A 26 -18.29 5.90 8.26
C GLU A 26 -18.10 7.13 9.14
N ARG A 27 -17.18 7.07 10.10
CA ARG A 27 -16.76 8.22 10.92
C ARG A 27 -15.42 8.72 10.41
N HIS A 28 -15.38 9.96 9.95
CA HIS A 28 -14.17 10.64 9.52
C HIS A 28 -13.63 11.53 10.64
N GLU A 29 -12.35 11.45 10.89
CA GLU A 29 -11.63 12.27 11.86
C GLU A 29 -10.30 12.71 11.27
N ALA A 30 -9.85 13.92 11.62
CA ALA A 30 -8.57 14.48 11.20
C ALA A 30 -7.83 15.06 12.42
N ARG A 31 -6.51 14.87 12.45
CA ARG A 31 -5.62 15.42 13.47
C ARG A 31 -4.25 15.71 12.88
N THR A 32 -3.68 16.86 13.29
CA THR A 32 -2.29 17.22 12.97
C THR A 32 -1.42 16.96 14.19
N PHE A 33 -0.30 16.28 13.97
CA PHE A 33 0.68 15.98 14.98
C PHE A 33 1.94 16.82 14.72
N PRO A 34 2.52 17.47 15.73
CA PRO A 34 3.81 18.13 15.58
C PRO A 34 4.88 17.07 15.35
N LEU A 35 5.69 17.23 14.30
CA LEU A 35 6.85 16.38 14.04
C LEU A 35 8.11 17.18 14.35
N SER A 36 8.97 16.62 15.18
CA SER A 36 10.32 17.12 15.41
C SER A 36 11.32 16.29 14.65
N GLY A 37 12.13 16.93 13.80
CA GLY A 37 13.12 16.24 12.96
C GLY A 37 12.64 15.98 11.52
N THR A 38 13.48 15.30 10.75
CA THR A 38 13.36 15.09 9.30
C THR A 38 13.09 13.63 8.95
N ALA A 39 12.60 12.83 9.89
CA ALA A 39 12.26 11.43 9.65
C ALA A 39 10.95 11.06 10.36
N LEU A 40 10.10 10.31 9.68
CA LEU A 40 8.86 9.75 10.21
C LEU A 40 8.84 8.24 10.00
N THR A 41 8.63 7.50 11.07
CA THR A 41 8.32 6.06 10.99
C THR A 41 6.82 5.86 11.20
N ILE A 42 6.13 5.22 10.25
CA ILE A 42 4.72 4.83 10.39
C ILE A 42 4.66 3.33 10.66
N LYS A 43 4.10 2.95 11.80
CA LYS A 43 3.74 1.57 12.11
C LYS A 43 2.26 1.38 11.84
N ALA A 44 1.94 0.76 10.71
CA ALA A 44 0.58 0.55 10.26
C ALA A 44 0.12 -0.87 10.63
N GLY A 45 -0.85 -0.96 11.53
CA GLY A 45 -1.58 -2.19 11.84
C GLY A 45 -2.71 -2.44 10.84
N LEU A 46 -3.85 -2.98 11.30
CA LEU A 46 -5.02 -3.17 10.46
C LEU A 46 -5.57 -1.83 9.95
N GLY A 47 -5.82 -1.76 8.65
CA GLY A 47 -6.33 -0.59 7.95
C GLY A 47 -5.44 -0.14 6.80
N GLY A 48 -6.03 0.09 5.63
CA GLY A 48 -5.29 0.55 4.46
C GLY A 48 -4.62 1.91 4.71
N LEU A 49 -3.35 2.04 4.33
CA LEU A 49 -2.56 3.26 4.48
C LEU A 49 -2.32 3.96 3.15
N ARG A 50 -2.62 5.25 3.11
CA ARG A 50 -2.21 6.16 2.03
C ARG A 50 -1.30 7.24 2.59
N VAL A 51 -0.17 7.52 1.93
CA VAL A 51 0.71 8.63 2.25
C VAL A 51 0.84 9.55 1.04
N VAL A 52 0.62 10.83 1.26
CA VAL A 52 0.65 11.88 0.23
C VAL A 52 1.43 13.09 0.75
N PRO A 53 1.89 14.01 -0.12
CA PRO A 53 2.49 15.26 0.32
C PRO A 53 1.52 16.07 1.18
N GLY A 54 2.04 16.67 2.24
CA GLY A 54 1.36 17.59 3.11
C GLY A 54 1.98 18.98 3.07
N ASP A 55 1.56 19.82 3.98
CA ASP A 55 2.17 21.15 4.23
C ASP A 55 3.21 21.09 5.37
N ALA A 56 3.90 22.19 5.60
CA ALA A 56 4.94 22.28 6.63
C ALA A 56 4.41 22.34 8.07
N SER A 57 3.10 22.30 8.30
CA SER A 57 2.47 22.48 9.62
C SER A 57 2.59 21.25 10.54
N GLY A 58 3.07 20.13 10.01
CA GLY A 58 3.23 18.86 10.73
C GLY A 58 2.62 17.68 9.98
N VAL A 59 2.55 16.54 10.63
CA VAL A 59 1.96 15.31 10.06
C VAL A 59 0.45 15.35 10.26
N LYS A 60 -0.32 15.66 9.22
CA LYS A 60 -1.76 15.57 9.25
C LYS A 60 -2.19 14.12 8.97
N VAL A 61 -3.00 13.57 9.83
CA VAL A 61 -3.57 12.22 9.69
C VAL A 61 -5.07 12.33 9.60
N GLU A 62 -5.64 11.71 8.59
CA GLU A 62 -7.08 11.51 8.44
C GLU A 62 -7.39 10.03 8.57
N ARG A 63 -8.47 9.70 9.27
CA ARG A 63 -8.93 8.32 9.41
C ARG A 63 -10.42 8.19 9.17
N TRP A 64 -10.81 7.10 8.55
CA TRP A 64 -12.19 6.70 8.31
C TRP A 64 -12.42 5.37 8.97
N LEU A 65 -13.37 5.31 9.89
CA LEU A 65 -13.66 4.19 10.75
C LEU A 65 -15.06 3.67 10.49
N GLN A 66 -15.22 2.35 10.38
CA GLN A 66 -16.53 1.69 10.21
C GLN A 66 -16.73 0.61 11.25
N GLY A 67 -17.98 0.39 11.64
CA GLY A 67 -18.38 -0.64 12.59
C GLY A 67 -17.66 -0.50 13.93
N VAL A 68 -17.12 -1.59 14.43
CA VAL A 68 -16.45 -1.67 15.74
C VAL A 68 -15.22 -0.75 15.84
N ALA A 69 -14.56 -0.44 14.73
CA ALA A 69 -13.43 0.49 14.71
C ALA A 69 -13.79 1.90 15.25
N LYS A 70 -15.08 2.28 15.23
CA LYS A 70 -15.59 3.55 15.80
C LYS A 70 -15.62 3.58 17.32
N ASN A 71 -15.59 2.43 17.98
CA ASN A 71 -15.70 2.36 19.43
C ASN A 71 -14.45 2.90 20.12
N PRO A 72 -14.60 3.58 21.27
CA PRO A 72 -13.47 4.10 22.04
C PRO A 72 -12.42 3.01 22.31
N GLY A 73 -11.14 3.35 22.12
CA GLY A 73 -10.02 2.44 22.37
C GLY A 73 -9.77 1.38 21.29
N ARG A 74 -10.66 1.24 20.29
CA ARG A 74 -10.50 0.25 19.21
C ARG A 74 -9.62 0.72 18.05
N SER A 75 -9.34 2.00 17.94
CA SER A 75 -8.48 2.55 16.91
C SER A 75 -7.43 3.48 17.52
N ARG A 76 -6.16 3.27 17.10
CA ARG A 76 -5.01 4.05 17.57
C ARG A 76 -4.52 4.98 16.49
N TRP A 77 -4.13 6.18 16.86
CA TRP A 77 -3.37 7.15 16.07
C TRP A 77 -2.59 8.07 17.02
N GLU A 78 -1.33 7.77 17.17
CA GLU A 78 -0.46 8.42 18.13
C GLU A 78 0.92 8.64 17.50
N LEU A 79 1.46 9.86 17.63
CA LEU A 79 2.84 10.18 17.25
C LEU A 79 3.66 10.41 18.51
N ALA A 80 4.69 9.60 18.69
CA ALA A 80 5.65 9.73 19.78
C ALA A 80 7.06 9.41 19.28
N GLY A 81 8.06 10.25 19.60
CA GLY A 81 9.46 10.01 19.23
C GLY A 81 9.69 9.79 17.73
N GLY A 82 9.00 10.52 16.86
CA GLY A 82 9.10 10.35 15.39
C GLY A 82 8.41 9.09 14.87
N THR A 83 7.68 8.34 15.70
CA THR A 83 6.94 7.14 15.30
C THR A 83 5.44 7.39 15.39
N LEU A 84 4.75 7.29 14.26
CA LEU A 84 3.30 7.34 14.14
C LEU A 84 2.74 5.92 14.17
N ALA A 85 2.07 5.58 15.27
CA ALA A 85 1.39 4.29 15.41
C ALA A 85 -0.07 4.43 14.94
N LEU A 86 -0.42 3.70 13.89
CA LEU A 86 -1.77 3.59 13.32
C LEU A 86 -2.24 2.16 13.42
N GLY A 87 -3.49 1.94 13.78
CA GLY A 87 -4.03 0.59 13.83
C GLY A 87 -5.42 0.52 14.40
N THR A 88 -6.06 -0.61 14.18
CA THR A 88 -7.42 -0.89 14.63
C THR A 88 -7.45 -2.29 15.21
N ASP A 89 -8.10 -2.44 16.36
CA ASP A 89 -8.37 -3.73 16.96
C ASP A 89 -9.75 -4.24 16.52
N CYS A 90 -9.74 -5.23 15.63
CA CYS A 90 -10.91 -5.84 15.01
C CYS A 90 -11.14 -7.28 15.48
N THR A 91 -10.99 -7.55 16.77
CA THR A 91 -11.17 -8.89 17.36
C THR A 91 -12.66 -9.29 17.53
N VAL A 92 -13.49 -9.07 16.51
CA VAL A 92 -14.93 -9.41 16.55
C VAL A 92 -15.31 -10.32 15.40
N VAL A 93 -16.14 -11.33 15.68
CA VAL A 93 -16.46 -12.41 14.74
C VAL A 93 -17.68 -12.11 13.87
N PHE A 94 -18.58 -11.20 14.29
CA PHE A 94 -19.88 -11.00 13.64
C PHE A 94 -20.22 -9.54 13.32
N ASP A 95 -19.25 -8.62 13.36
CA ASP A 95 -19.51 -7.21 13.10
C ASP A 95 -18.53 -6.63 12.07
N THR A 96 -18.93 -5.55 11.44
CA THR A 96 -18.06 -4.83 10.51
C THR A 96 -16.96 -4.11 11.28
N CYS A 97 -15.72 -4.29 10.88
CA CYS A 97 -14.59 -3.55 11.43
C CYS A 97 -13.64 -3.17 10.29
N ALA A 98 -13.60 -1.90 9.96
CA ALA A 98 -12.68 -1.40 8.94
C ALA A 98 -12.14 -0.02 9.30
N ALA A 99 -10.90 0.22 8.87
CA ALA A 99 -10.26 1.53 8.98
C ALA A 99 -9.47 1.85 7.71
N ARG A 100 -9.37 3.13 7.39
CA ARG A 100 -8.47 3.67 6.36
C ARG A 100 -7.77 4.88 6.93
N TYR A 101 -6.51 5.03 6.59
CA TYR A 101 -5.70 6.16 7.03
C TYR A 101 -5.09 6.88 5.84
N THR A 102 -5.16 8.21 5.85
CA THR A 102 -4.37 9.06 4.94
C THR A 102 -3.44 9.92 5.78
N VAL A 103 -2.16 9.84 5.48
CA VAL A 103 -1.11 10.62 6.14
C VAL A 103 -0.58 11.63 5.14
N HIS A 104 -0.64 12.90 5.51
CA HIS A 104 -0.05 14.00 4.76
C HIS A 104 1.32 14.29 5.36
N LEU A 105 2.37 14.00 4.57
CA LEU A 105 3.76 14.09 5.00
C LEU A 105 4.32 15.47 4.68
N PRO A 106 4.88 16.20 5.66
CA PRO A 106 5.56 17.47 5.39
C PRO A 106 6.74 17.30 4.42
N PRO A 107 7.08 18.31 3.63
CA PRO A 107 8.26 18.28 2.77
C PRO A 107 9.55 18.18 3.60
N GLY A 108 10.58 17.55 3.04
CA GLY A 108 11.87 17.36 3.70
C GLY A 108 11.88 16.31 4.81
N VAL A 109 10.90 15.39 4.78
CA VAL A 109 10.79 14.30 5.78
C VAL A 109 10.96 12.95 5.09
N ASP A 110 11.99 12.23 5.48
CA ASP A 110 12.21 10.84 5.07
C ASP A 110 11.16 9.92 5.72
N LEU A 111 10.64 8.99 4.94
CA LEU A 111 9.56 8.11 5.36
C LEU A 111 9.99 6.66 5.51
N VAL A 112 9.71 6.10 6.67
CA VAL A 112 9.77 4.65 6.89
C VAL A 112 8.36 4.14 7.18
N VAL A 113 7.90 3.11 6.49
CA VAL A 113 6.62 2.44 6.74
C VAL A 113 6.86 0.98 7.09
N GLU A 114 6.39 0.58 8.25
CA GLU A 114 6.30 -0.81 8.68
C GLU A 114 4.81 -1.21 8.65
N GLY A 115 4.41 -1.96 7.63
CA GLY A 115 3.03 -2.40 7.41
C GLY A 115 2.86 -3.90 7.61
N GLY A 116 1.62 -4.32 7.84
CA GLY A 116 1.21 -5.72 7.91
C GLY A 116 0.72 -6.24 6.54
N ASP A 117 -0.52 -6.74 6.55
CA ASP A 117 -1.13 -7.41 5.39
C ASP A 117 -1.97 -6.45 4.53
N GLU A 118 -2.17 -5.23 5.02
CA GLU A 118 -2.95 -4.22 4.32
C GLU A 118 -2.12 -3.46 3.29
N ARG A 119 -2.80 -2.99 2.24
CA ARG A 119 -2.15 -2.23 1.17
C ARG A 119 -1.61 -0.89 1.66
N VAL A 120 -0.37 -0.60 1.25
CA VAL A 120 0.28 0.71 1.41
C VAL A 120 0.33 1.42 0.06
N THR A 121 -0.23 2.62 -0.01
CA THR A 121 -0.24 3.47 -1.21
C THR A 121 0.52 4.76 -0.93
N LEU A 122 1.48 5.09 -1.79
CA LEU A 122 2.32 6.29 -1.70
C LEU A 122 2.18 7.08 -2.99
N SER A 123 2.01 8.39 -2.91
CA SER A 123 1.87 9.22 -4.10
C SER A 123 2.61 10.54 -3.95
N GLY A 124 3.42 10.91 -4.95
CA GLY A 124 3.98 12.26 -5.12
C GLY A 124 5.03 12.68 -4.08
N LEU A 125 5.63 11.75 -3.32
CA LEU A 125 6.63 12.06 -2.31
C LEU A 125 7.99 12.34 -2.97
N ALA A 126 8.69 13.35 -2.47
CA ALA A 126 9.97 13.80 -3.00
C ALA A 126 11.19 13.29 -2.24
N ASP A 127 11.02 13.02 -0.96
CA ASP A 127 12.08 12.59 -0.04
C ASP A 127 12.26 11.07 -0.04
N ASP A 128 13.24 10.56 0.68
CA ASP A 128 13.55 9.14 0.70
C ASP A 128 12.44 8.31 1.35
N VAL A 129 12.12 7.19 0.75
CA VAL A 129 11.02 6.32 1.20
C VAL A 129 11.49 4.88 1.34
N SER A 130 11.24 4.32 2.52
CA SER A 130 11.44 2.90 2.83
C SER A 130 10.13 2.28 3.29
N VAL A 131 9.64 1.25 2.61
CA VAL A 131 8.42 0.52 2.97
C VAL A 131 8.71 -0.95 3.13
N SER A 132 8.26 -1.52 4.23
CA SER A 132 8.27 -2.96 4.46
C SER A 132 6.88 -3.42 4.88
N THR A 133 6.33 -4.44 4.19
CA THR A 133 5.05 -5.09 4.53
C THR A 133 5.24 -6.59 4.67
N THR A 134 4.33 -7.25 5.39
CA THR A 134 4.27 -8.72 5.46
C THR A 134 3.52 -9.29 4.27
N GLY A 135 2.23 -9.06 4.18
CA GLY A 135 1.35 -9.54 3.09
C GLY A 135 0.85 -8.42 2.17
N GLY A 136 0.85 -7.17 2.64
CA GLY A 136 0.26 -6.05 1.92
C GLY A 136 0.97 -5.67 0.63
N ASP A 137 0.19 -5.35 -0.39
CA ASP A 137 0.69 -4.75 -1.62
C ASP A 137 1.30 -3.37 -1.35
N ILE A 138 2.37 -3.03 -2.07
CA ILE A 138 2.96 -1.70 -2.07
C ILE A 138 2.70 -1.05 -3.43
N VAL A 139 2.00 0.08 -3.42
CA VAL A 139 1.72 0.89 -4.62
C VAL A 139 2.37 2.25 -4.44
N ALA A 140 3.29 2.60 -5.33
CA ALA A 140 4.04 3.85 -5.33
C ALA A 140 3.84 4.58 -6.66
N GLU A 141 3.53 5.87 -6.63
CA GLU A 141 3.27 6.66 -7.83
C GLU A 141 3.94 8.03 -7.75
N GLY A 142 4.75 8.35 -8.77
CA GLY A 142 5.34 9.69 -8.93
C GLY A 142 6.38 10.08 -7.88
N LEU A 143 7.06 9.10 -7.25
CA LEU A 143 8.08 9.35 -6.25
C LEU A 143 9.43 9.71 -6.87
N SER A 144 10.23 10.55 -6.18
CA SER A 144 11.52 11.03 -6.68
C SER A 144 12.71 10.83 -5.75
N GLY A 145 12.54 10.70 -4.44
CA GLY A 145 13.59 10.28 -3.49
C GLY A 145 14.05 8.84 -3.70
N ALA A 146 15.06 8.39 -2.99
CA ALA A 146 15.49 7.00 -3.06
C ALA A 146 14.41 6.05 -2.52
N LEU A 147 14.16 4.95 -3.23
CA LEU A 147 13.10 4.01 -2.89
C LEU A 147 13.64 2.67 -2.42
N ARG A 148 13.16 2.23 -1.27
CA ARG A 148 13.42 0.91 -0.70
C ARG A 148 12.08 0.24 -0.41
N LEU A 149 11.63 -0.64 -1.31
CA LEU A 149 10.33 -1.29 -1.21
C LEU A 149 10.52 -2.78 -0.96
N ARG A 150 9.93 -3.28 0.12
CA ARG A 150 10.04 -4.69 0.49
C ARG A 150 8.69 -5.24 0.95
N THR A 151 8.33 -6.40 0.44
CA THR A 151 7.20 -7.18 0.94
C THR A 151 7.56 -8.66 1.03
N HIS A 152 6.85 -9.42 1.85
CA HIS A 152 7.02 -10.86 1.87
C HIS A 152 6.12 -11.53 0.81
N GLU A 153 4.81 -11.24 0.81
CA GLU A 153 3.83 -11.92 -0.06
C GLU A 153 3.19 -10.97 -1.10
N GLY A 154 3.06 -9.69 -0.76
CA GLY A 154 2.37 -8.72 -1.61
C GLY A 154 3.10 -8.39 -2.91
N ALA A 155 2.39 -7.79 -3.83
CA ALA A 155 2.95 -7.22 -5.05
C ALA A 155 3.53 -5.82 -4.81
N ILE A 156 4.59 -5.48 -5.55
CA ILE A 156 5.15 -4.13 -5.60
C ILE A 156 4.85 -3.52 -6.96
N LYS A 157 4.15 -2.39 -6.98
CA LYS A 157 3.86 -1.61 -8.19
C LYS A 157 4.33 -0.18 -8.00
N SER A 158 5.37 0.22 -8.75
CA SER A 158 5.81 1.61 -8.80
C SER A 158 5.61 2.17 -10.21
N ARG A 159 4.99 3.34 -10.33
CA ARG A 159 4.67 3.98 -11.61
C ARG A 159 5.12 5.44 -11.63
N ALA A 160 5.41 5.93 -12.83
CA ALA A 160 5.84 7.31 -13.04
C ALA A 160 7.00 7.72 -12.11
N THR A 161 7.88 6.77 -11.77
CA THR A 161 8.99 6.94 -10.84
C THR A 161 10.04 7.86 -11.43
N ARG A 162 10.51 8.83 -10.66
CA ARG A 162 11.62 9.74 -11.01
C ARG A 162 12.86 9.50 -10.13
N SER A 163 12.78 8.53 -9.25
CA SER A 163 13.87 8.15 -8.33
C SER A 163 15.10 7.67 -9.09
N ALA A 164 16.25 8.18 -8.69
CA ALA A 164 17.53 7.75 -9.27
C ALA A 164 18.01 6.39 -8.73
N ASP A 165 17.62 6.02 -7.50
CA ASP A 165 18.00 4.75 -6.86
C ASP A 165 16.72 4.03 -6.35
N VAL A 166 16.41 2.88 -6.96
CA VAL A 166 15.25 2.07 -6.61
C VAL A 166 15.70 0.65 -6.28
N ARG A 167 15.32 0.20 -5.09
CA ARG A 167 15.44 -1.20 -4.70
C ARG A 167 14.07 -1.75 -4.34
N ALA A 168 13.63 -2.81 -5.04
CA ALA A 168 12.36 -3.47 -4.78
C ALA A 168 12.56 -4.97 -4.60
N ARG A 169 12.03 -5.52 -3.50
CA ARG A 169 12.17 -6.94 -3.17
C ARG A 169 10.85 -7.52 -2.71
N SER A 170 10.47 -8.64 -3.31
CA SER A 170 9.38 -9.50 -2.85
C SER A 170 9.86 -10.92 -2.70
N ARG A 171 9.25 -11.68 -1.79
CA ARG A 171 9.47 -13.11 -1.74
C ARG A 171 8.52 -13.84 -2.70
N GLU A 172 7.22 -13.53 -2.67
CA GLU A 172 6.20 -14.26 -3.44
C GLU A 172 5.46 -13.41 -4.47
N GLY A 173 5.47 -12.08 -4.31
CA GLY A 173 4.72 -11.18 -5.19
C GLY A 173 5.46 -10.73 -6.45
N HIS A 174 4.68 -10.30 -7.41
CA HIS A 174 5.21 -9.67 -8.63
C HIS A 174 5.75 -8.27 -8.34
N ILE A 175 6.83 -7.90 -9.05
CA ILE A 175 7.40 -6.56 -9.00
C ILE A 175 7.25 -5.89 -10.36
N THR A 176 6.62 -4.73 -10.39
CA THR A 176 6.51 -3.88 -11.59
C THR A 176 6.99 -2.48 -11.24
N VAL A 177 8.03 -2.01 -11.93
CA VAL A 177 8.56 -0.65 -11.75
C VAL A 177 8.63 0.06 -13.08
N GLY A 178 7.91 1.18 -13.21
CA GLY A 178 7.88 2.04 -14.39
C GLY A 178 8.45 3.42 -14.07
N PHE A 179 9.41 3.86 -14.87
CA PHE A 179 10.11 5.13 -14.69
C PHE A 179 9.61 6.19 -15.67
N ALA A 180 9.46 7.43 -15.17
CA ALA A 180 9.20 8.63 -15.97
C ALA A 180 10.50 9.42 -16.27
N ALA A 181 11.59 9.10 -15.57
CA ALA A 181 12.91 9.66 -15.81
C ALA A 181 13.98 8.54 -15.80
N PRO A 182 15.09 8.66 -16.52
CA PRO A 182 16.14 7.66 -16.54
C PRO A 182 16.72 7.42 -15.13
N PRO A 183 16.61 6.20 -14.57
CA PRO A 183 17.20 5.90 -13.27
C PRO A 183 18.73 5.76 -13.34
N GLY A 184 19.41 5.98 -12.20
CA GLY A 184 20.82 5.67 -12.03
C GLY A 184 21.04 4.21 -11.64
N LYS A 185 20.27 3.73 -10.68
CA LYS A 185 20.39 2.35 -10.16
C LYS A 185 19.04 1.72 -9.86
N VAL A 186 18.81 0.56 -10.46
CA VAL A 186 17.62 -0.26 -10.21
C VAL A 186 18.06 -1.66 -9.79
N ASP A 187 17.58 -2.11 -8.63
CA ASP A 187 17.81 -3.48 -8.12
C ASP A 187 16.46 -4.08 -7.73
N THR A 188 15.93 -4.95 -8.57
CA THR A 188 14.63 -5.61 -8.36
C THR A 188 14.82 -7.12 -8.26
N GLN A 189 14.23 -7.71 -7.23
CA GLN A 189 14.33 -9.15 -6.99
C GLN A 189 13.02 -9.71 -6.42
N SER A 190 12.48 -10.71 -7.09
CA SER A 190 11.44 -11.58 -6.57
C SER A 190 11.95 -13.02 -6.47
N ARG A 191 11.41 -13.80 -5.51
CA ARG A 191 11.66 -15.23 -5.48
C ARG A 191 10.63 -15.95 -6.36
N SER A 192 9.35 -15.86 -6.04
CA SER A 192 8.28 -16.61 -6.72
C SER A 192 7.31 -15.68 -7.48
N GLY A 193 7.82 -14.62 -8.08
CA GLY A 193 7.00 -13.69 -8.87
C GLY A 193 7.75 -13.11 -10.06
N GLY A 194 7.03 -12.70 -11.08
CA GLY A 194 7.62 -12.03 -12.22
C GLY A 194 8.15 -10.62 -11.87
N VAL A 195 9.18 -10.19 -12.57
CA VAL A 195 9.79 -8.87 -12.44
C VAL A 195 9.72 -8.13 -13.76
N ALA A 196 9.07 -6.97 -13.76
CA ALA A 196 8.98 -6.09 -14.92
C ALA A 196 9.55 -4.70 -14.59
N VAL A 197 10.51 -4.25 -15.37
CA VAL A 197 11.10 -2.92 -15.26
C VAL A 197 10.93 -2.21 -16.60
N ALA A 198 10.29 -1.04 -16.58
CA ALA A 198 10.13 -0.19 -17.75
C ALA A 198 10.86 1.15 -17.52
N VAL A 199 11.78 1.49 -18.41
CA VAL A 199 12.61 2.71 -18.31
C VAL A 199 12.55 3.52 -19.59
N PRO A 200 12.73 4.84 -19.53
CA PRO A 200 12.94 5.67 -20.72
C PRO A 200 14.15 5.21 -21.54
N GLU A 201 14.18 5.60 -22.79
CA GLU A 201 15.34 5.35 -23.66
C GLU A 201 16.63 5.91 -23.04
N GLY A 202 17.71 5.14 -23.12
CA GLY A 202 19.01 5.51 -22.55
C GLY A 202 19.99 4.34 -22.55
N GLU A 203 21.22 4.64 -22.14
CA GLU A 203 22.27 3.64 -21.98
C GLU A 203 22.25 3.07 -20.56
N TYR A 204 22.08 1.75 -20.47
CA TYR A 204 22.02 1.02 -19.19
C TYR A 204 22.85 -0.25 -19.28
N GLY A 205 23.62 -0.53 -18.23
CA GLY A 205 24.15 -1.87 -17.99
C GLY A 205 23.01 -2.75 -17.43
N ILE A 206 22.60 -3.76 -18.19
CA ILE A 206 21.40 -4.55 -17.88
C ILE A 206 21.79 -5.96 -17.46
N THR A 207 21.26 -6.38 -16.29
CA THR A 207 21.28 -7.76 -15.83
C THR A 207 19.86 -8.21 -15.61
N ALA A 208 19.29 -8.95 -16.55
CA ALA A 208 17.96 -9.53 -16.47
C ALA A 208 18.08 -11.07 -16.42
N VAL A 209 17.76 -11.67 -15.27
CA VAL A 209 17.95 -13.10 -15.05
C VAL A 209 16.74 -13.72 -14.37
N SER A 210 16.24 -14.81 -14.96
CA SER A 210 15.32 -15.73 -14.31
C SER A 210 15.95 -17.11 -14.24
N ARG A 211 15.76 -17.82 -13.12
CA ARG A 211 16.25 -19.19 -12.98
C ARG A 211 15.31 -20.20 -13.66
N ASN A 212 13.99 -20.09 -13.39
CA ASN A 212 12.98 -21.04 -13.85
C ASN A 212 11.92 -20.38 -14.76
N GLY A 213 12.19 -19.16 -15.26
CA GLY A 213 11.33 -18.43 -16.20
C GLY A 213 12.11 -17.89 -17.39
N ARG A 214 11.48 -17.01 -18.14
CA ARG A 214 12.07 -16.36 -19.32
C ARG A 214 12.63 -15.01 -18.94
N SER A 215 13.79 -14.67 -19.49
CA SER A 215 14.35 -13.31 -19.40
C SER A 215 14.29 -12.63 -20.75
N ARG A 216 13.75 -11.42 -20.82
CA ARG A 216 13.64 -10.62 -22.04
C ARG A 216 14.05 -9.18 -21.75
N THR A 217 14.84 -8.61 -22.67
CA THR A 217 15.14 -7.17 -22.68
C THR A 217 14.86 -6.61 -24.07
N GLU A 218 14.23 -5.43 -24.13
CA GLU A 218 13.95 -4.67 -25.35
C GLU A 218 15.00 -3.56 -25.58
N LEU A 219 15.86 -3.34 -24.58
CA LEU A 219 16.91 -2.34 -24.60
C LEU A 219 18.25 -3.01 -24.92
N LYS A 220 19.13 -2.28 -25.61
CA LYS A 220 20.51 -2.72 -25.82
C LYS A 220 21.29 -2.58 -24.51
N ASP A 221 21.95 -3.67 -24.09
CA ASP A 221 22.85 -3.63 -22.93
C ASP A 221 24.12 -2.82 -23.28
N ALA A 222 24.37 -1.75 -22.54
CA ALA A 222 25.56 -0.91 -22.66
C ALA A 222 26.76 -1.46 -21.89
N GLY A 223 26.60 -2.62 -21.20
CA GLY A 223 27.64 -3.30 -20.46
C GLY A 223 27.83 -2.78 -19.04
N ARG A 224 28.67 -3.48 -18.29
CA ARG A 224 28.87 -3.26 -16.84
C ARG A 224 29.55 -1.94 -16.49
N SER A 225 30.20 -1.28 -17.45
CA SER A 225 30.83 0.03 -17.27
C SER A 225 29.86 1.20 -17.38
N SER A 226 28.59 0.95 -17.72
CA SER A 226 27.57 1.99 -17.79
C SER A 226 27.36 2.65 -16.42
N ALA A 227 27.24 3.98 -16.42
CA ALA A 227 26.94 4.77 -15.23
C ALA A 227 25.54 4.47 -14.65
N ARG A 228 24.65 3.91 -15.48
CA ARG A 228 23.29 3.52 -15.09
C ARG A 228 23.16 2.01 -15.13
N THR A 229 22.60 1.43 -14.07
CA THR A 229 22.50 -0.02 -13.95
C THR A 229 21.09 -0.48 -13.63
N ILE A 230 20.67 -1.54 -14.31
CA ILE A 230 19.39 -2.22 -14.07
C ILE A 230 19.69 -3.68 -13.79
N VAL A 231 19.34 -4.10 -12.58
CA VAL A 231 19.40 -5.49 -12.15
C VAL A 231 18.00 -5.97 -11.84
N ALA A 232 17.51 -6.91 -12.65
CA ALA A 232 16.20 -7.53 -12.50
C ALA A 232 16.35 -9.04 -12.39
N ARG A 233 15.89 -9.63 -11.27
CA ARG A 233 16.06 -11.06 -10.98
C ARG A 233 14.77 -11.69 -10.50
N SER A 234 14.53 -12.92 -10.95
CA SER A 234 13.53 -13.82 -10.39
C SER A 234 14.08 -15.24 -10.28
N GLU A 235 13.60 -16.00 -9.28
CA GLU A 235 13.84 -17.43 -9.25
C GLU A 235 12.80 -18.18 -10.08
N ASP A 236 11.49 -17.94 -9.82
CA ASP A 236 10.39 -18.73 -10.39
C ASP A 236 9.41 -17.88 -11.25
N GLY A 237 9.85 -16.75 -11.78
CA GLY A 237 8.99 -15.90 -12.60
C GLY A 237 9.73 -15.31 -13.79
N ASP A 238 8.97 -14.83 -14.78
CA ASP A 238 9.53 -14.16 -15.94
C ASP A 238 10.15 -12.80 -15.54
N VAL A 239 11.24 -12.44 -16.19
CA VAL A 239 11.91 -11.14 -16.04
C VAL A 239 11.82 -10.38 -17.37
N ARG A 240 11.34 -9.15 -17.31
CA ARG A 240 11.27 -8.26 -18.46
C ARG A 240 11.85 -6.89 -18.15
N VAL A 241 12.75 -6.42 -19.00
CA VAL A 241 13.21 -5.04 -19.03
C VAL A 241 12.78 -4.43 -20.36
N ALA A 242 11.94 -3.40 -20.32
CA ALA A 242 11.30 -2.82 -21.48
C ALA A 242 11.51 -1.30 -21.53
N ARG A 243 11.18 -0.72 -22.67
CA ARG A 243 11.06 0.71 -22.86
C ARG A 243 9.68 1.18 -22.34
N THR A 244 9.62 2.39 -21.72
CA THR A 244 8.35 3.04 -21.32
C THR A 244 7.62 3.60 -22.53
#